data_9952f7eca63e428a004dc260094d8d0a
#
_entry.id   9952f7eca63e428a004dc260094d8d0a
#
_cell.length_a   1.000
_cell.length_b   1.000
_cell.length_c   1.000
_cell.angle_alpha   90.00
_cell.angle_beta   90.00
_cell.angle_gamma   90.00
#
_symmetry.space_group_name_H-M   'P 1'
#
loop_
_entity.id
_entity.type
_entity.pdbx_description
1 polymer ?
#
loop_
_entity_poly.entity_id
_entity_poly.type
_entity_poly.pdbx_seq_one_letter_code
_entity_poly.pdbx_strand_id
1 'polypeptide(L)'
;MRPLRPMLAREATRPPQDDGWGFEIKWDGVRALAHSGPDGFRIESRRGEDITARYPELAGLGEALGGRSAVLDGEVVAFDDEGRPSFQRLQLRMGLTSALTIQRRVPQTPVTYMIFDLLHIDDTSTLELPYEERRRLLAELGLDGPHWQTPSHHLGEGQALLEAARVRGLEGVVAKRLDSPYRPGGRTGEWIKVRNWRRQEFVIGGWMPGEGGRGGRVGSLLVGYYDSTPDEARGLERPPLLIHSGGVGSGFSNDEIDRLTRMLSARSRETTPFDVGAPKRPGARFCEPELVCEVKFTEWTHEGTLRQPVYQGLRDDKDAREVVREQ
;
A
#
# COMPACT_ATOMS: atom_id res chain seq x y z
N MET A 1 -23.36 19.69 -8.73
CA MET A 1 -23.01 18.89 -7.53
C MET A 1 -21.53 18.99 -7.25
N ARG A 2 -21.09 19.06 -5.97
CA ARG A 2 -19.64 18.91 -5.67
C ARG A 2 -19.24 17.47 -6.03
N PRO A 3 -18.04 17.26 -6.62
CA PRO A 3 -17.58 15.91 -6.95
C PRO A 3 -17.52 15.06 -5.67
N LEU A 4 -18.09 13.88 -5.73
CA LEU A 4 -18.10 12.93 -4.61
C LEU A 4 -16.66 12.45 -4.37
N ARG A 5 -16.22 12.45 -3.12
CA ARG A 5 -14.88 11.98 -2.75
C ARG A 5 -14.99 10.74 -1.86
N PRO A 6 -14.16 9.72 -2.07
CA PRO A 6 -14.18 8.53 -1.22
C PRO A 6 -13.97 8.84 0.27
N MET A 7 -14.74 8.19 1.14
CA MET A 7 -14.53 8.19 2.59
C MET A 7 -13.19 7.52 2.93
N LEU A 8 -12.50 8.03 3.96
CA LEU A 8 -11.15 7.63 4.32
C LEU A 8 -11.12 6.93 5.68
N ALA A 9 -10.36 5.83 5.76
CA ALA A 9 -10.14 5.14 7.03
C ALA A 9 -9.03 5.80 7.86
N ARG A 10 -9.18 5.80 9.19
CA ARG A 10 -8.10 6.06 10.17
C ARG A 10 -7.21 4.83 10.27
N GLU A 11 -5.96 5.04 10.62
CA GLU A 11 -5.03 3.95 10.90
C GLU A 11 -5.08 3.55 12.37
N ALA A 12 -5.06 2.25 12.63
CA ALA A 12 -4.92 1.68 13.96
C ALA A 12 -3.94 0.49 13.93
N THR A 13 -3.47 0.11 15.10
CA THR A 13 -2.53 -1.02 15.27
C THR A 13 -3.23 -2.36 15.43
N ARG A 14 -4.51 -2.35 15.82
CA ARG A 14 -5.32 -3.56 16.05
C ARG A 14 -6.76 -3.32 15.58
N PRO A 15 -7.46 -4.37 15.11
CA PRO A 15 -8.88 -4.29 14.84
C PRO A 15 -9.67 -3.96 16.12
N PRO A 16 -10.78 -3.21 16.01
CA PRO A 16 -11.72 -3.07 17.12
C PRO A 16 -12.29 -4.43 17.54
N GLN A 17 -12.64 -4.57 18.81
CA GLN A 17 -13.07 -5.85 19.41
C GLN A 17 -14.55 -5.88 19.82
N ASP A 18 -15.24 -4.74 19.72
CA ASP A 18 -16.68 -4.65 20.00
C ASP A 18 -17.52 -5.12 18.79
N ASP A 19 -18.76 -5.54 19.04
CA ASP A 19 -19.65 -6.17 18.04
C ASP A 19 -20.19 -5.22 16.95
N GLY A 20 -19.86 -3.95 17.00
CA GLY A 20 -20.41 -2.93 16.06
C GLY A 20 -19.67 -2.82 14.74
N TRP A 21 -18.86 -3.82 14.32
CA TRP A 21 -17.96 -3.70 13.17
C TRP A 21 -18.10 -4.82 12.15
N GLY A 22 -18.08 -4.43 10.88
CA GLY A 22 -17.85 -5.32 9.75
C GLY A 22 -16.40 -5.19 9.28
N PHE A 23 -15.79 -6.31 8.90
CA PHE A 23 -14.39 -6.37 8.49
C PHE A 23 -14.26 -6.83 7.06
N GLU A 24 -13.44 -6.15 6.29
CA GLU A 24 -13.12 -6.45 4.90
C GLU A 24 -11.61 -6.56 4.71
N ILE A 25 -11.19 -7.29 3.67
CA ILE A 25 -9.78 -7.27 3.25
C ILE A 25 -9.42 -5.85 2.78
N LYS A 26 -8.28 -5.38 3.22
CA LYS A 26 -7.68 -4.16 2.70
C LYS A 26 -6.99 -4.47 1.38
N TRP A 27 -7.69 -4.15 0.28
CA TRP A 27 -7.16 -4.31 -1.06
C TRP A 27 -6.05 -3.30 -1.33
N ASP A 28 -4.99 -3.77 -2.00
CA ASP A 28 -3.85 -2.95 -2.39
C ASP A 28 -3.93 -2.59 -3.87
N GLY A 29 -4.44 -1.40 -4.15
CA GLY A 29 -4.74 -0.97 -5.50
C GLY A 29 -4.90 0.54 -5.67
N VAL A 30 -5.77 0.91 -6.57
CA VAL A 30 -6.17 2.31 -6.83
C VAL A 30 -7.64 2.49 -6.48
N ARG A 31 -7.91 3.29 -5.45
CA ARG A 31 -9.28 3.65 -5.07
C ARG A 31 -9.98 4.39 -6.18
N ALA A 32 -11.19 3.94 -6.49
CA ALA A 32 -12.00 4.55 -7.53
C ALA A 32 -13.49 4.54 -7.19
N LEU A 33 -14.21 5.56 -7.70
CA LEU A 33 -15.65 5.58 -7.75
C LEU A 33 -16.10 5.23 -9.17
N ALA A 34 -16.91 4.20 -9.33
CA ALA A 34 -17.55 3.86 -10.59
C ALA A 34 -18.95 4.49 -10.65
N HIS A 35 -19.22 5.17 -11.73
CA HIS A 35 -20.49 5.82 -12.02
C HIS A 35 -21.11 5.14 -13.24
N SER A 36 -22.37 4.72 -13.13
CA SER A 36 -23.18 4.23 -14.22
C SER A 36 -24.47 5.04 -14.29
N GLY A 37 -24.96 5.30 -15.47
CA GLY A 37 -26.20 6.05 -15.68
C GLY A 37 -26.47 6.37 -17.13
N PRO A 38 -27.43 7.26 -17.44
CA PRO A 38 -27.81 7.65 -18.81
C PRO A 38 -26.63 8.19 -19.63
N ASP A 39 -25.68 8.85 -18.99
CA ASP A 39 -24.48 9.41 -19.64
C ASP A 39 -23.37 8.37 -19.89
N GLY A 40 -23.65 7.09 -19.59
CA GLY A 40 -22.73 5.98 -19.73
C GLY A 40 -22.01 5.58 -18.44
N PHE A 41 -20.92 4.82 -18.61
CA PHE A 41 -20.08 4.32 -17.53
C PHE A 41 -18.76 5.10 -17.46
N ARG A 42 -18.37 5.51 -16.27
CA ARG A 42 -17.08 6.14 -16.00
C ARG A 42 -16.52 5.76 -14.65
N ILE A 43 -15.20 5.85 -14.51
CA ILE A 43 -14.48 5.61 -13.26
C ILE A 43 -13.66 6.84 -12.91
N GLU A 44 -13.83 7.34 -11.71
CA GLU A 44 -13.08 8.47 -11.15
C GLU A 44 -12.09 7.99 -10.08
N SER A 45 -10.83 8.46 -10.17
CA SER A 45 -9.84 8.23 -9.13
C SER A 45 -10.23 8.93 -7.81
N ARG A 46 -9.54 8.57 -6.72
CA ARG A 46 -9.71 9.25 -5.43
C ARG A 46 -9.59 10.78 -5.50
N ARG A 47 -8.88 11.33 -6.51
CA ARG A 47 -8.71 12.77 -6.71
C ARG A 47 -9.79 13.38 -7.61
N GLY A 48 -10.67 12.56 -8.16
CA GLY A 48 -11.71 12.98 -9.10
C GLY A 48 -11.23 13.07 -10.55
N GLU A 49 -10.10 12.44 -10.90
CA GLU A 49 -9.65 12.32 -12.29
C GLU A 49 -10.41 11.20 -12.97
N ASP A 50 -10.90 11.42 -14.19
CA ASP A 50 -11.44 10.36 -15.02
C ASP A 50 -10.31 9.41 -15.46
N ILE A 51 -10.42 8.17 -15.02
CA ILE A 51 -9.47 7.09 -15.33
C ILE A 51 -10.08 5.96 -16.17
N THR A 52 -11.28 6.16 -16.70
CA THR A 52 -12.05 5.16 -17.46
C THR A 52 -11.25 4.56 -18.60
N ALA A 53 -10.61 5.41 -19.39
CA ALA A 53 -9.81 4.96 -20.55
C ALA A 53 -8.60 4.09 -20.16
N ARG A 54 -8.13 4.13 -18.92
CA ARG A 54 -7.01 3.31 -18.43
C ARG A 54 -7.39 1.85 -18.17
N TYR A 55 -8.69 1.61 -17.92
CA TYR A 55 -9.23 0.31 -17.51
C TYR A 55 -10.46 -0.08 -18.36
N PRO A 56 -10.31 -0.20 -19.68
CA PRO A 56 -11.44 -0.45 -20.60
C PRO A 56 -12.16 -1.78 -20.32
N GLU A 57 -11.48 -2.76 -19.72
CA GLU A 57 -12.07 -4.04 -19.30
C GLU A 57 -13.17 -3.89 -18.24
N LEU A 58 -13.22 -2.77 -17.53
CA LEU A 58 -14.24 -2.50 -16.51
C LEU A 58 -15.55 -1.95 -17.10
N ALA A 59 -15.57 -1.59 -18.37
CA ALA A 59 -16.76 -0.98 -19.00
C ALA A 59 -18.01 -1.88 -18.95
N GLY A 60 -17.82 -3.21 -19.02
CA GLY A 60 -18.90 -4.18 -18.89
C GLY A 60 -19.67 -4.13 -17.56
N LEU A 61 -19.11 -3.50 -16.52
CA LEU A 61 -19.83 -3.26 -15.26
C LEU A 61 -21.07 -2.38 -15.46
N GLY A 62 -21.01 -1.40 -16.38
CA GLY A 62 -22.18 -0.60 -16.73
C GLY A 62 -23.34 -1.43 -17.30
N GLU A 63 -23.01 -2.41 -18.14
CA GLU A 63 -23.99 -3.36 -18.71
C GLU A 63 -24.52 -4.31 -17.62
N ALA A 64 -23.63 -4.79 -16.72
CA ALA A 64 -24.02 -5.67 -15.60
C ALA A 64 -24.99 -5.00 -14.62
N LEU A 65 -24.99 -3.67 -14.53
CA LEU A 65 -25.96 -2.90 -13.75
C LEU A 65 -27.36 -2.83 -14.41
N GLY A 66 -27.53 -3.38 -15.62
CA GLY A 66 -28.83 -3.50 -16.29
C GLY A 66 -29.50 -2.15 -16.61
N GLY A 67 -28.73 -1.11 -16.87
CA GLY A 67 -29.21 0.24 -17.16
C GLY A 67 -29.55 1.07 -15.93
N ARG A 68 -29.34 0.55 -14.73
CA ARG A 68 -29.53 1.30 -13.47
C ARG A 68 -28.47 2.39 -13.30
N SER A 69 -28.89 3.51 -12.76
CA SER A 69 -27.95 4.54 -12.30
C SER A 69 -27.34 4.12 -10.96
N ALA A 70 -26.01 4.09 -10.87
CA ALA A 70 -25.34 3.70 -9.64
C ALA A 70 -24.02 4.45 -9.42
N VAL A 71 -23.67 4.67 -8.15
CA VAL A 71 -22.32 5.08 -7.75
C VAL A 71 -21.77 4.05 -6.78
N LEU A 72 -20.71 3.38 -7.20
CA LEU A 72 -20.04 2.30 -6.47
C LEU A 72 -18.68 2.77 -5.99
N ASP A 73 -18.29 2.38 -4.78
CA ASP A 73 -16.98 2.64 -4.22
C ASP A 73 -16.17 1.34 -4.15
N GLY A 74 -14.97 1.35 -4.65
CA GLY A 74 -14.14 0.16 -4.75
C GLY A 74 -12.66 0.44 -4.94
N GLU A 75 -11.91 -0.63 -5.09
CA GLU A 75 -10.48 -0.61 -5.37
C GLU A 75 -10.20 -1.35 -6.67
N VAL A 76 -9.50 -0.71 -7.61
CA VAL A 76 -8.97 -1.38 -8.81
C VAL A 76 -7.68 -2.08 -8.42
N VAL A 77 -7.63 -3.40 -8.59
CA VAL A 77 -6.49 -4.24 -8.26
C VAL A 77 -6.02 -5.05 -9.45
N ALA A 78 -4.72 -5.36 -9.51
CA ALA A 78 -4.18 -6.41 -10.36
C ALA A 78 -3.69 -7.56 -9.47
N PHE A 79 -3.80 -8.79 -9.96
CA PHE A 79 -3.35 -9.97 -9.22
C PHE A 79 -2.03 -10.51 -9.80
N ASP A 80 -1.20 -11.14 -8.96
CA ASP A 80 -0.04 -11.91 -9.37
C ASP A 80 -0.44 -13.31 -9.87
N ASP A 81 0.55 -14.12 -10.24
CA ASP A 81 0.30 -15.47 -10.78
C ASP A 81 -0.20 -16.44 -9.70
N GLU A 82 -0.04 -16.10 -8.40
CA GLU A 82 -0.59 -16.83 -7.27
C GLU A 82 -1.97 -16.30 -6.82
N GLY A 83 -2.55 -15.35 -7.56
CA GLY A 83 -3.86 -14.77 -7.25
C GLY A 83 -3.87 -13.80 -6.07
N ARG A 84 -2.73 -13.22 -5.70
CA ARG A 84 -2.63 -12.20 -4.65
C ARG A 84 -2.64 -10.80 -5.25
N PRO A 85 -3.27 -9.80 -4.62
CA PRO A 85 -3.19 -8.41 -5.04
C PRO A 85 -1.74 -7.94 -5.15
N SER A 86 -1.38 -7.39 -6.31
CA SER A 86 -0.03 -6.89 -6.61
C SER A 86 -0.08 -5.46 -7.15
N PHE A 87 0.20 -4.51 -6.28
CA PHE A 87 0.29 -3.11 -6.70
C PHE A 87 1.41 -2.88 -7.73
N GLN A 88 2.48 -3.66 -7.67
CA GLN A 88 3.57 -3.58 -8.62
C GLN A 88 3.11 -3.95 -10.04
N ARG A 89 2.27 -4.99 -10.18
CA ARG A 89 1.61 -5.28 -11.47
C ARG A 89 0.68 -4.15 -11.89
N LEU A 90 -0.12 -3.63 -10.96
CA LEU A 90 -1.02 -2.52 -11.23
C LEU A 90 -0.27 -1.26 -11.71
N GLN A 91 0.93 -0.99 -11.19
CA GLN A 91 1.76 0.14 -11.64
C GLN A 91 2.06 0.09 -13.14
N LEU A 92 2.11 -1.08 -13.77
CA LEU A 92 2.30 -1.22 -15.22
C LEU A 92 1.10 -0.68 -16.04
N ARG A 93 -0.06 -0.49 -15.39
CA ARG A 93 -1.29 0.07 -15.96
C ARG A 93 -1.50 1.55 -15.58
N MET A 94 -0.87 1.99 -14.48
CA MET A 94 -1.02 3.36 -13.97
C MET A 94 -0.34 4.36 -14.91
N GLY A 95 -0.96 5.54 -15.05
CA GLY A 95 -0.39 6.64 -15.85
C GLY A 95 -0.36 6.42 -17.36
N LEU A 96 -0.85 5.29 -17.89
CA LEU A 96 -0.94 5.07 -19.32
C LEU A 96 -2.01 6.01 -19.92
N THR A 97 -1.64 6.68 -21.04
CA THR A 97 -2.52 7.59 -21.79
C THR A 97 -2.75 7.16 -23.22
N SER A 98 -1.83 6.36 -23.79
CA SER A 98 -1.95 5.85 -25.17
C SER A 98 -2.92 4.67 -25.23
N ALA A 99 -4.02 4.80 -25.98
CA ALA A 99 -5.01 3.74 -26.17
C ALA A 99 -4.38 2.44 -26.71
N LEU A 100 -3.43 2.52 -27.63
CA LEU A 100 -2.74 1.35 -28.18
C LEU A 100 -1.91 0.63 -27.11
N THR A 101 -1.23 1.40 -26.25
CA THR A 101 -0.45 0.84 -25.14
C THR A 101 -1.35 0.17 -24.12
N ILE A 102 -2.48 0.81 -23.78
CA ILE A 102 -3.48 0.26 -22.87
C ILE A 102 -4.03 -1.06 -23.39
N GLN A 103 -4.48 -1.11 -24.66
CA GLN A 103 -5.00 -2.33 -25.27
C GLN A 103 -4.01 -3.50 -25.25
N ARG A 104 -2.72 -3.23 -25.47
CA ARG A 104 -1.68 -4.26 -25.39
C ARG A 104 -1.43 -4.74 -23.96
N ARG A 105 -1.64 -3.89 -22.96
CA ARG A 105 -1.41 -4.21 -21.55
C ARG A 105 -2.58 -4.93 -20.89
N VAL A 106 -3.80 -4.74 -21.34
CA VAL A 106 -4.99 -5.39 -20.76
C VAL A 106 -4.80 -6.90 -20.62
N PRO A 107 -4.45 -7.68 -21.66
CA PRO A 107 -4.29 -9.13 -21.52
C PRO A 107 -3.07 -9.55 -20.70
N GLN A 108 -2.05 -8.70 -20.57
CA GLN A 108 -0.82 -8.98 -19.80
C GLN A 108 -0.98 -8.69 -18.31
N THR A 109 -1.80 -7.71 -17.99
CA THR A 109 -2.03 -7.23 -16.63
C THR A 109 -3.50 -6.84 -16.50
N PRO A 110 -4.42 -7.82 -16.51
CA PRO A 110 -5.84 -7.54 -16.29
C PRO A 110 -6.05 -6.98 -14.88
N VAL A 111 -7.08 -6.15 -14.74
CA VAL A 111 -7.48 -5.61 -13.44
C VAL A 111 -8.87 -6.11 -13.06
N THR A 112 -9.14 -6.12 -11.76
CA THR A 112 -10.45 -6.40 -11.18
C THR A 112 -10.84 -5.25 -10.27
N TYR A 113 -12.08 -4.80 -10.37
CA TYR A 113 -12.65 -3.78 -9.49
C TYR A 113 -13.33 -4.47 -8.29
N MET A 114 -12.74 -4.32 -7.12
CA MET A 114 -13.25 -4.88 -5.86
C MET A 114 -14.23 -3.89 -5.23
N ILE A 115 -15.53 -4.15 -5.39
CA ILE A 115 -16.61 -3.23 -4.99
C ILE A 115 -16.97 -3.50 -3.54
N PHE A 116 -16.92 -2.50 -2.68
CA PHE A 116 -17.17 -2.69 -1.25
C PHE A 116 -18.14 -1.67 -0.64
N ASP A 117 -18.67 -0.71 -1.41
CA ASP A 117 -19.74 0.17 -0.95
C ASP A 117 -20.63 0.66 -2.11
N LEU A 118 -21.90 0.95 -1.80
CA LEU A 118 -22.89 1.51 -2.71
C LEU A 118 -23.31 2.88 -2.19
N LEU A 119 -23.11 3.92 -2.99
CA LEU A 119 -23.32 5.32 -2.58
C LEU A 119 -24.57 5.94 -3.17
N HIS A 120 -25.03 5.38 -4.29
CA HIS A 120 -26.24 5.81 -4.98
C HIS A 120 -26.78 4.65 -5.83
N ILE A 121 -28.08 4.51 -5.88
CA ILE A 121 -28.77 3.56 -6.78
C ILE A 121 -30.07 4.18 -7.30
N ASP A 122 -30.23 4.20 -8.62
CA ASP A 122 -31.33 4.87 -9.33
C ASP A 122 -31.46 6.33 -8.87
N ASP A 123 -32.59 6.72 -8.32
CA ASP A 123 -32.84 8.09 -7.82
C ASP A 123 -32.54 8.25 -6.31
N THR A 124 -31.98 7.20 -5.68
CA THR A 124 -31.81 7.15 -4.23
C THR A 124 -30.34 7.26 -3.80
N SER A 125 -30.03 8.26 -2.99
CA SER A 125 -28.75 8.33 -2.29
C SER A 125 -28.76 7.37 -1.10
N THR A 126 -27.68 6.56 -0.98
CA THR A 126 -27.49 5.64 0.14
C THR A 126 -26.53 6.18 1.20
N LEU A 127 -25.99 7.39 1.01
CA LEU A 127 -24.95 7.96 1.86
C LEU A 127 -25.31 8.00 3.35
N GLU A 128 -26.57 8.31 3.68
CA GLU A 128 -27.02 8.41 5.07
C GLU A 128 -27.50 7.05 5.65
N LEU A 129 -27.55 5.99 4.84
CA LEU A 129 -27.90 4.66 5.33
C LEU A 129 -26.73 4.08 6.16
N PRO A 130 -27.03 3.23 7.15
CA PRO A 130 -26.02 2.41 7.83
C PRO A 130 -25.18 1.61 6.86
N TYR A 131 -23.88 1.41 7.17
CA TYR A 131 -22.99 0.60 6.33
C TYR A 131 -23.55 -0.80 6.07
N GLU A 132 -24.12 -1.45 7.08
CA GLU A 132 -24.72 -2.78 6.95
C GLU A 132 -25.82 -2.79 5.87
N GLU A 133 -26.69 -1.77 5.84
CA GLU A 133 -27.76 -1.65 4.86
C GLU A 133 -27.20 -1.39 3.45
N ARG A 134 -26.19 -0.53 3.32
CA ARG A 134 -25.53 -0.31 2.03
C ARG A 134 -24.89 -1.59 1.49
N ARG A 135 -24.30 -2.43 2.37
CA ARG A 135 -23.73 -3.73 2.00
C ARG A 135 -24.80 -4.73 1.56
N ARG A 136 -25.94 -4.72 2.24
CA ARG A 136 -27.08 -5.56 1.86
C ARG A 136 -27.56 -5.20 0.46
N LEU A 137 -27.81 -3.90 0.20
CA LEU A 137 -28.23 -3.40 -1.11
C LEU A 137 -27.19 -3.70 -2.20
N LEU A 138 -25.88 -3.55 -1.91
CA LEU A 138 -24.81 -3.88 -2.83
C LEU A 138 -24.81 -5.38 -3.19
N ALA A 139 -25.00 -6.25 -2.21
CA ALA A 139 -25.05 -7.70 -2.43
C ALA A 139 -26.24 -8.10 -3.31
N GLU A 140 -27.40 -7.44 -3.17
CA GLU A 140 -28.60 -7.67 -4.00
C GLU A 140 -28.40 -7.33 -5.48
N LEU A 141 -27.40 -6.49 -5.81
CA LEU A 141 -27.09 -6.18 -7.21
C LEU A 141 -26.40 -7.35 -7.92
N GLY A 142 -25.87 -8.34 -7.18
CA GLY A 142 -25.25 -9.53 -7.76
C GLY A 142 -24.05 -9.23 -8.67
N LEU A 143 -23.29 -8.17 -8.36
CA LEU A 143 -22.17 -7.71 -9.19
C LEU A 143 -20.94 -8.64 -9.01
N ASP A 144 -20.92 -9.71 -9.80
CA ASP A 144 -19.80 -10.64 -9.94
C ASP A 144 -19.55 -10.91 -11.43
N GLY A 145 -18.33 -10.66 -11.88
CA GLY A 145 -17.99 -10.73 -13.29
C GLY A 145 -16.48 -10.92 -13.51
N PRO A 146 -16.04 -11.01 -14.76
CA PRO A 146 -14.64 -11.32 -15.08
C PRO A 146 -13.65 -10.27 -14.58
N HIS A 147 -14.12 -9.01 -14.41
CA HIS A 147 -13.28 -7.88 -14.04
C HIS A 147 -13.84 -7.05 -12.87
N TRP A 148 -14.87 -7.54 -12.18
CA TRP A 148 -15.39 -6.92 -10.96
C TRP A 148 -15.96 -7.97 -10.02
N GLN A 149 -15.89 -7.69 -8.74
CA GLN A 149 -16.41 -8.57 -7.69
C GLN A 149 -16.91 -7.74 -6.52
N THR A 150 -17.91 -8.25 -5.82
CA THR A 150 -18.37 -7.75 -4.52
C THR A 150 -17.87 -8.70 -3.42
N PRO A 151 -16.67 -8.46 -2.83
CA PRO A 151 -16.12 -9.33 -1.81
C PRO A 151 -17.02 -9.39 -0.58
N SER A 152 -17.04 -10.51 0.11
CA SER A 152 -17.74 -10.64 1.39
C SER A 152 -17.12 -9.73 2.46
N HIS A 153 -17.94 -9.31 3.41
CA HIS A 153 -17.49 -8.75 4.67
C HIS A 153 -17.77 -9.75 5.80
N HIS A 154 -17.03 -9.63 6.89
CA HIS A 154 -17.14 -10.52 8.05
C HIS A 154 -17.62 -9.73 9.25
N LEU A 155 -18.59 -10.28 9.99
CA LEU A 155 -19.06 -9.70 11.24
C LEU A 155 -18.29 -10.30 12.40
N GLY A 156 -17.77 -9.45 13.30
CA GLY A 156 -16.91 -9.92 14.38
C GLY A 156 -15.55 -10.44 13.90
N GLU A 157 -14.79 -11.03 14.81
CA GLU A 157 -13.53 -11.75 14.52
C GLU A 157 -12.48 -11.02 13.68
N GLY A 158 -12.41 -9.69 13.79
CA GLY A 158 -11.47 -8.88 13.00
C GLY A 158 -10.01 -9.27 13.17
N GLN A 159 -9.62 -9.80 14.33
CA GLN A 159 -8.26 -10.30 14.57
C GLN A 159 -7.98 -11.58 13.79
N ALA A 160 -8.95 -12.49 13.70
CA ALA A 160 -8.81 -13.72 12.92
C ALA A 160 -8.70 -13.41 11.42
N LEU A 161 -9.50 -12.45 10.92
CA LEU A 161 -9.39 -12.01 9.53
C LEU A 161 -8.03 -11.32 9.24
N LEU A 162 -7.52 -10.51 10.17
CA LEU A 162 -6.19 -9.88 10.03
C LEU A 162 -5.09 -10.94 9.95
N GLU A 163 -5.16 -11.97 10.79
CA GLU A 163 -4.19 -13.07 10.76
C GLU A 163 -4.30 -13.89 9.46
N ALA A 164 -5.52 -14.21 9.02
CA ALA A 164 -5.74 -14.87 7.74
C ALA A 164 -5.21 -14.04 6.55
N ALA A 165 -5.38 -12.71 6.60
CA ALA A 165 -4.82 -11.78 5.63
C ALA A 165 -3.28 -11.80 5.67
N ARG A 166 -2.67 -11.88 6.87
CA ARG A 166 -1.20 -11.96 7.04
C ARG A 166 -0.64 -13.23 6.41
N VAL A 167 -1.24 -14.38 6.71
CA VAL A 167 -0.81 -15.68 6.15
C VAL A 167 -0.88 -15.71 4.62
N ARG A 168 -1.85 -15.01 4.04
CA ARG A 168 -2.02 -14.90 2.58
C ARG A 168 -1.22 -13.76 1.94
N GLY A 169 -0.40 -13.04 2.70
CA GLY A 169 0.39 -11.91 2.19
C GLY A 169 -0.43 -10.69 1.78
N LEU A 170 -1.66 -10.53 2.32
CA LEU A 170 -2.52 -9.38 2.03
C LEU A 170 -2.15 -8.18 2.91
N GLU A 171 -2.45 -6.97 2.44
CA GLU A 171 -2.04 -5.70 3.08
C GLU A 171 -2.61 -5.53 4.50
N GLY A 172 -3.76 -6.15 4.80
CA GLY A 172 -4.41 -6.05 6.09
C GLY A 172 -5.93 -6.08 5.99
N VAL A 173 -6.60 -5.39 6.90
CA VAL A 173 -8.07 -5.31 6.95
C VAL A 173 -8.55 -3.87 7.10
N VAL A 174 -9.82 -3.65 6.70
CA VAL A 174 -10.59 -2.43 6.99
C VAL A 174 -11.77 -2.82 7.84
N ALA A 175 -11.87 -2.25 9.04
CA ALA A 175 -13.04 -2.33 9.89
C ALA A 175 -13.96 -1.14 9.57
N LYS A 176 -15.23 -1.39 9.38
CA LYS A 176 -16.27 -0.39 9.10
C LYS A 176 -17.38 -0.52 10.13
N ARG A 177 -17.75 0.57 10.77
CA ARG A 177 -18.82 0.59 11.76
C ARG A 177 -20.16 0.30 11.10
N LEU A 178 -20.88 -0.70 11.59
CA LEU A 178 -22.11 -1.23 10.95
C LEU A 178 -23.21 -0.19 10.82
N ASP A 179 -23.39 0.61 11.86
CA ASP A 179 -24.42 1.67 11.95
C ASP A 179 -23.99 3.00 11.31
N SER A 180 -22.79 3.09 10.72
CA SER A 180 -22.25 4.36 10.24
C SER A 180 -22.77 4.73 8.84
N PRO A 181 -23.07 6.02 8.61
CA PRO A 181 -23.29 6.55 7.28
C PRO A 181 -21.97 6.68 6.52
N TYR A 182 -22.05 6.88 5.22
CA TYR A 182 -20.89 7.20 4.40
C TYR A 182 -20.59 8.69 4.42
N ARG A 183 -19.39 9.09 4.84
CA ARG A 183 -18.96 10.50 4.94
C ARG A 183 -18.02 10.88 3.80
N PRO A 184 -18.52 11.43 2.67
CA PRO A 184 -17.69 11.75 1.51
C PRO A 184 -16.50 12.63 1.87
N GLY A 185 -15.28 12.19 1.53
CA GLY A 185 -14.02 12.89 1.84
C GLY A 185 -13.64 12.90 3.32
N GLY A 186 -14.52 12.44 4.21
CA GLY A 186 -14.29 12.41 5.67
C GLY A 186 -13.28 11.35 6.07
N ARG A 187 -12.57 11.62 7.17
CA ARG A 187 -11.71 10.67 7.89
C ARG A 187 -12.16 10.61 9.34
N THR A 188 -13.29 10.01 9.54
CA THR A 188 -13.87 9.77 10.86
C THR A 188 -13.27 8.51 11.49
N GLY A 189 -13.62 8.19 12.73
CA GLY A 189 -13.25 6.91 13.35
C GLY A 189 -14.14 5.74 12.92
N GLU A 190 -15.14 5.95 12.06
CA GLU A 190 -16.11 4.95 11.62
C GLU A 190 -15.51 3.94 10.63
N TRP A 191 -14.42 4.29 9.96
CA TRP A 191 -13.60 3.39 9.17
C TRP A 191 -12.19 3.33 9.71
N ILE A 192 -11.71 2.12 9.98
CA ILE A 192 -10.39 1.86 10.57
C ILE A 192 -9.65 0.87 9.68
N LYS A 193 -8.44 1.21 9.25
CA LYS A 193 -7.55 0.29 8.54
C LYS A 193 -6.47 -0.23 9.48
N VAL A 194 -6.24 -1.52 9.44
CA VAL A 194 -5.16 -2.20 10.16
C VAL A 194 -4.30 -2.93 9.16
N ARG A 195 -3.01 -2.59 9.12
CA ARG A 195 -2.08 -3.19 8.16
C ARG A 195 -1.27 -4.32 8.78
N ASN A 196 -0.95 -5.29 7.94
CA ASN A 196 0.07 -6.29 8.24
C ASN A 196 1.44 -5.67 8.01
N TRP A 197 2.12 -5.32 9.09
CA TRP A 197 3.46 -4.80 9.05
C TRP A 197 4.47 -5.92 9.29
N ARG A 198 5.48 -6.02 8.42
CA ARG A 198 6.72 -6.73 8.72
C ARG A 198 7.65 -5.78 9.46
N ARG A 199 8.53 -6.33 10.29
CA ARG A 199 9.59 -5.59 10.96
C ARG A 199 10.87 -6.38 10.81
N GLN A 200 11.94 -5.69 10.52
CA GLN A 200 13.27 -6.27 10.42
C GLN A 200 14.31 -5.20 10.71
N GLU A 201 15.48 -5.60 11.16
CA GLU A 201 16.66 -4.76 11.26
C GLU A 201 17.33 -4.57 9.90
N PHE A 202 17.90 -3.39 9.71
CA PHE A 202 18.67 -3.01 8.51
C PHE A 202 19.92 -2.24 8.88
N VAL A 203 20.98 -2.46 8.12
CA VAL A 203 22.20 -1.67 8.19
C VAL A 203 22.00 -0.36 7.47
N ILE A 204 22.41 0.75 8.09
CA ILE A 204 22.41 2.07 7.47
C ILE A 204 23.74 2.24 6.71
N GLY A 205 23.67 2.33 5.38
CA GLY A 205 24.84 2.56 4.52
C GLY A 205 24.95 4.00 4.01
N GLY A 206 23.97 4.86 4.31
CA GLY A 206 23.98 6.25 3.87
C GLY A 206 22.63 6.95 4.03
N TRP A 207 22.53 8.13 3.42
CA TRP A 207 21.29 8.90 3.42
C TRP A 207 21.16 9.83 2.21
N MET A 208 19.93 10.20 1.87
CA MET A 208 19.64 11.32 1.00
C MET A 208 19.40 12.58 1.83
N PRO A 209 19.99 13.71 1.49
CA PRO A 209 19.64 14.98 2.12
C PRO A 209 18.17 15.34 1.91
N GLY A 210 17.55 15.96 2.91
CA GLY A 210 16.21 16.51 2.80
C GLY A 210 16.17 17.78 1.95
N GLU A 211 14.98 18.13 1.49
CA GLU A 211 14.69 19.35 0.73
C GLU A 211 14.08 20.44 1.63
N GLY A 212 14.13 21.69 1.18
CA GLY A 212 13.53 22.84 1.86
C GLY A 212 14.05 23.02 3.30
N GLY A 213 13.16 23.09 4.28
CA GLY A 213 13.49 23.27 5.71
C GLY A 213 14.34 22.14 6.34
N ARG A 214 14.56 21.03 5.64
CA ARG A 214 15.45 19.92 6.02
C ARG A 214 16.75 19.92 5.23
N GLY A 215 17.08 20.99 4.50
CA GLY A 215 18.28 21.08 3.68
C GLY A 215 19.54 20.70 4.47
N GLY A 216 20.33 19.76 3.92
CA GLY A 216 21.57 19.29 4.55
C GLY A 216 21.42 18.25 5.67
N ARG A 217 20.20 18.04 6.21
CA ARG A 217 19.88 17.01 7.20
C ARG A 217 19.38 15.74 6.51
N VAL A 218 19.22 14.65 7.27
CA VAL A 218 18.66 13.39 6.76
C VAL A 218 17.23 13.62 6.23
N GLY A 219 17.03 13.35 4.95
CA GLY A 219 15.72 13.29 4.31
C GLY A 219 15.19 11.84 4.24
N SER A 220 16.07 10.89 3.86
CA SER A 220 15.79 9.45 3.95
C SER A 220 17.08 8.68 4.20
N LEU A 221 16.99 7.60 4.96
CA LEU A 221 18.10 6.64 5.13
C LEU A 221 18.19 5.73 3.91
N LEU A 222 19.42 5.36 3.53
CA LEU A 222 19.71 4.30 2.56
C LEU A 222 20.08 3.07 3.38
N VAL A 223 19.28 2.01 3.27
CA VAL A 223 19.38 0.83 4.12
C VAL A 223 19.65 -0.44 3.32
N GLY A 224 20.24 -1.43 3.97
CA GLY A 224 20.54 -2.72 3.39
C GLY A 224 20.68 -3.82 4.41
N TYR A 225 21.01 -5.02 3.95
CA TYR A 225 21.28 -6.20 4.74
C TYR A 225 22.44 -6.98 4.12
N TYR A 226 23.11 -7.83 4.90
CA TYR A 226 24.12 -8.73 4.36
C TYR A 226 23.48 -9.99 3.79
N ASP A 227 24.03 -10.51 2.71
CA ASP A 227 23.54 -11.74 2.06
C ASP A 227 23.84 -13.01 2.87
N SER A 228 24.75 -12.92 3.83
CA SER A 228 25.13 -13.99 4.75
C SER A 228 25.68 -13.41 6.05
N THR A 229 25.53 -14.15 7.14
CA THR A 229 26.22 -13.83 8.39
C THR A 229 27.75 -14.08 8.27
N PRO A 230 28.60 -13.54 9.17
CA PRO A 230 30.02 -13.81 9.17
C PRO A 230 30.37 -15.31 9.26
N ASP A 231 29.56 -16.09 9.99
CA ASP A 231 29.78 -17.53 10.14
C ASP A 231 29.43 -18.31 8.88
N GLU A 232 28.31 -17.97 8.22
CA GLU A 232 27.94 -18.54 6.92
C GLU A 232 28.95 -18.17 5.83
N ALA A 233 29.45 -16.95 5.83
CA ALA A 233 30.43 -16.45 4.85
C ALA A 233 31.78 -17.21 4.93
N ARG A 234 32.19 -17.70 6.10
CA ARG A 234 33.40 -18.56 6.23
C ARG A 234 33.25 -19.83 5.41
N GLY A 235 32.05 -20.41 5.36
CA GLY A 235 31.77 -21.59 4.53
C GLY A 235 31.68 -21.29 3.02
N LEU A 236 31.45 -20.04 2.65
CA LEU A 236 31.37 -19.58 1.25
C LEU A 236 32.69 -19.10 0.67
N GLU A 237 33.78 -19.05 1.48
CA GLU A 237 35.14 -18.56 1.10
C GLU A 237 35.12 -17.14 0.50
N ARG A 238 34.14 -16.29 0.90
CA ARG A 238 34.07 -14.88 0.49
C ARG A 238 33.47 -14.02 1.61
N PRO A 239 33.73 -12.69 1.64
CA PRO A 239 33.11 -11.81 2.58
C PRO A 239 31.59 -11.71 2.32
N PRO A 240 30.77 -11.41 3.37
CA PRO A 240 29.38 -11.03 3.21
C PRO A 240 29.24 -9.79 2.33
N LEU A 241 28.24 -9.77 1.45
CA LEU A 241 27.94 -8.64 0.56
C LEU A 241 26.78 -7.81 1.13
N LEU A 242 26.99 -6.50 1.25
CA LEU A 242 25.93 -5.59 1.67
C LEU A 242 25.01 -5.24 0.49
N ILE A 243 23.75 -5.66 0.58
CA ILE A 243 22.72 -5.48 -0.46
C ILE A 243 21.84 -4.28 -0.10
N HIS A 244 21.72 -3.32 -1.00
CA HIS A 244 20.83 -2.16 -0.82
C HIS A 244 19.36 -2.54 -0.93
N SER A 245 18.54 -2.13 0.04
CA SER A 245 17.11 -2.45 0.15
C SER A 245 16.18 -1.24 -0.01
N GLY A 246 16.73 -0.11 -0.43
CA GLY A 246 15.93 1.09 -0.69
C GLY A 246 16.13 2.22 0.33
N GLY A 247 15.24 3.20 0.26
CA GLY A 247 15.27 4.40 1.10
C GLY A 247 14.12 4.43 2.10
N VAL A 248 14.42 4.79 3.36
CA VAL A 248 13.43 5.00 4.43
C VAL A 248 13.30 6.49 4.69
N GLY A 249 12.15 7.07 4.30
CA GLY A 249 11.91 8.54 4.36
C GLY A 249 10.88 8.98 5.39
N SER A 250 10.36 8.07 6.22
CA SER A 250 9.30 8.35 7.19
C SER A 250 9.57 7.68 8.54
N GLY A 251 8.87 8.13 9.59
CA GLY A 251 9.00 7.59 10.95
C GLY A 251 9.96 8.35 11.85
N PHE A 252 10.52 9.46 11.39
CA PHE A 252 11.46 10.29 12.16
C PHE A 252 10.77 11.44 12.87
N SER A 253 11.14 11.70 14.11
CA SER A 253 10.96 13.00 14.74
C SER A 253 12.05 13.99 14.30
N ASN A 254 11.86 15.29 14.50
CA ASN A 254 12.88 16.28 14.19
C ASN A 254 14.18 16.05 15.00
N ASP A 255 14.05 15.72 16.27
CA ASP A 255 15.20 15.45 17.15
C ASP A 255 15.98 14.22 16.69
N GLU A 256 15.27 13.18 16.21
CA GLU A 256 15.90 11.98 15.65
C GLU A 256 16.60 12.26 14.31
N ILE A 257 16.03 13.11 13.47
CA ILE A 257 16.70 13.57 12.24
C ILE A 257 18.02 14.27 12.59
N ASP A 258 18.03 15.15 13.56
CA ASP A 258 19.23 15.87 13.99
C ASP A 258 20.27 14.94 14.63
N ARG A 259 19.82 13.96 15.42
CA ARG A 259 20.66 12.90 15.99
C ARG A 259 21.31 12.06 14.88
N LEU A 260 20.52 11.51 13.97
CA LEU A 260 20.98 10.70 12.86
C LEU A 260 21.94 11.49 11.95
N THR A 261 21.64 12.75 11.65
CA THR A 261 22.50 13.60 10.82
C THR A 261 23.90 13.73 11.43
N ARG A 262 24.00 13.97 12.74
CA ARG A 262 25.31 14.04 13.44
C ARG A 262 26.04 12.70 13.42
N MET A 263 25.35 11.61 13.72
CA MET A 263 25.94 10.27 13.80
C MET A 263 26.46 9.77 12.44
N LEU A 264 25.67 9.99 11.37
CA LEU A 264 26.01 9.57 10.01
C LEU A 264 27.13 10.46 9.42
N SER A 265 27.09 11.78 9.67
CA SER A 265 28.15 12.67 9.21
C SER A 265 29.51 12.36 9.84
N ALA A 266 29.53 11.94 11.11
CA ALA A 266 30.75 11.52 11.81
C ALA A 266 31.35 10.21 11.22
N ARG A 267 30.56 9.44 10.48
CA ARG A 267 30.93 8.17 9.83
C ARG A 267 30.97 8.28 8.29
N SER A 268 31.03 9.50 7.78
CA SER A 268 30.98 9.76 6.34
C SER A 268 32.09 9.03 5.58
N ARG A 269 31.75 8.49 4.40
CA ARG A 269 32.69 7.91 3.45
C ARG A 269 32.40 8.40 2.03
N GLU A 270 33.42 8.39 1.15
CA GLU A 270 33.29 8.89 -0.22
C GLU A 270 32.58 7.92 -1.15
N THR A 271 32.77 6.62 -0.93
CA THR A 271 32.22 5.56 -1.79
C THR A 271 31.05 4.85 -1.12
N THR A 272 30.17 4.29 -1.94
CA THR A 272 29.04 3.47 -1.44
C THR A 272 29.55 2.25 -0.65
N PRO A 273 28.96 1.90 0.49
CA PRO A 273 29.23 0.64 1.19
C PRO A 273 28.44 -0.54 0.59
N PHE A 274 27.45 -0.27 -0.27
CA PHE A 274 26.64 -1.33 -0.86
C PHE A 274 27.39 -2.01 -2.01
N ASP A 275 27.56 -3.31 -1.90
CA ASP A 275 28.17 -4.15 -2.93
C ASP A 275 27.19 -4.44 -4.07
N VAL A 276 25.89 -4.54 -3.73
CA VAL A 276 24.83 -4.86 -4.69
C VAL A 276 23.72 -3.80 -4.60
N GLY A 277 23.23 -3.36 -5.74
CA GLY A 277 22.07 -2.47 -5.84
C GLY A 277 22.34 -1.03 -5.40
N ALA A 278 23.59 -0.58 -5.38
CA ALA A 278 23.95 0.78 -4.95
C ALA A 278 23.05 1.86 -5.57
N PRO A 279 22.53 2.83 -4.77
CA PRO A 279 21.61 3.84 -5.26
C PRO A 279 22.30 4.76 -6.27
N LYS A 280 21.72 4.87 -7.48
CA LYS A 280 22.21 5.76 -8.55
C LYS A 280 21.58 7.16 -8.47
N ARG A 281 21.35 7.67 -7.26
CA ARG A 281 20.71 8.99 -7.09
C ARG A 281 21.77 10.06 -6.83
N PRO A 282 21.81 11.16 -7.62
CA PRO A 282 22.66 12.30 -7.33
C PRO A 282 22.38 12.85 -5.93
N GLY A 283 23.46 13.20 -5.19
CA GLY A 283 23.35 13.76 -3.85
C GLY A 283 23.27 12.74 -2.71
N ALA A 284 23.32 11.42 -3.00
CA ALA A 284 23.46 10.41 -1.96
C ALA A 284 24.77 10.63 -1.17
N ARG A 285 24.69 10.53 0.16
CA ARG A 285 25.81 10.56 1.08
C ARG A 285 25.95 9.19 1.72
N PHE A 286 27.17 8.69 1.82
CA PHE A 286 27.43 7.36 2.36
C PHE A 286 28.15 7.44 3.71
N CYS A 287 27.97 6.39 4.50
CA CYS A 287 28.63 6.25 5.78
C CYS A 287 29.15 4.81 5.98
N GLU A 288 30.04 4.63 6.94
CA GLU A 288 30.47 3.30 7.36
C GLU A 288 29.24 2.51 7.84
N PRO A 289 29.06 1.24 7.37
CA PRO A 289 27.87 0.44 7.62
C PRO A 289 27.92 -0.22 9.02
N GLU A 290 27.95 0.61 10.05
CA GLU A 290 28.07 0.19 11.46
C GLU A 290 26.76 0.35 12.24
N LEU A 291 25.87 1.25 11.77
CA LEU A 291 24.62 1.53 12.47
C LEU A 291 23.50 0.63 11.96
N VAL A 292 22.74 0.10 12.90
CA VAL A 292 21.55 -0.71 12.62
C VAL A 292 20.29 0.06 13.03
N CYS A 293 19.25 -0.05 12.23
CA CYS A 293 17.93 0.47 12.57
C CYS A 293 16.84 -0.58 12.35
N GLU A 294 15.80 -0.51 13.16
CA GLU A 294 14.56 -1.27 12.91
C GLU A 294 13.69 -0.50 11.92
N VAL A 295 13.16 -1.20 10.93
CA VAL A 295 12.23 -0.66 9.94
C VAL A 295 11.00 -1.56 9.87
N LYS A 296 9.82 -0.96 9.95
CA LYS A 296 8.58 -1.65 9.57
C LYS A 296 8.23 -1.32 8.12
N PHE A 297 7.74 -2.32 7.40
CA PHE A 297 7.40 -2.22 5.98
C PHE A 297 6.26 -3.18 5.64
N THR A 298 5.59 -2.98 4.51
CA THR A 298 4.47 -3.83 4.13
C THR A 298 4.93 -5.11 3.45
N GLU A 299 5.87 -5.02 2.53
CA GLU A 299 6.36 -6.16 1.76
C GLU A 299 7.74 -5.88 1.15
N TRP A 300 8.41 -6.95 0.71
CA TRP A 300 9.53 -6.89 -0.20
C TRP A 300 9.04 -6.79 -1.64
N THR A 301 9.59 -5.88 -2.44
CA THR A 301 9.33 -5.85 -3.88
C THR A 301 10.12 -6.97 -4.58
N HIS A 302 9.77 -7.29 -5.82
CA HIS A 302 10.54 -8.25 -6.63
C HIS A 302 12.00 -7.81 -6.85
N GLU A 303 12.25 -6.50 -6.81
CA GLU A 303 13.60 -5.92 -6.92
C GLU A 303 14.38 -5.99 -5.60
N GLY A 304 13.81 -6.59 -4.54
CA GLY A 304 14.45 -6.69 -3.24
C GLY A 304 14.50 -5.37 -2.45
N THR A 305 13.60 -4.43 -2.74
CA THR A 305 13.46 -3.18 -1.98
C THR A 305 12.25 -3.20 -1.08
N LEU A 306 12.23 -2.30 -0.08
CA LEU A 306 11.15 -2.20 0.90
C LEU A 306 9.99 -1.34 0.38
N ARG A 307 8.77 -1.82 0.55
CA ARG A 307 7.56 -1.04 0.25
C ARG A 307 7.02 -0.36 1.50
N GLN A 308 6.72 0.94 1.39
CA GLN A 308 6.23 1.79 2.48
C GLN A 308 7.06 1.69 3.78
N PRO A 309 8.40 1.75 3.71
CA PRO A 309 9.22 1.59 4.90
C PRO A 309 9.07 2.77 5.85
N VAL A 310 9.03 2.46 7.15
CA VAL A 310 8.91 3.43 8.24
C VAL A 310 9.93 3.10 9.31
N TYR A 311 10.82 4.04 9.58
CA TYR A 311 11.82 3.96 10.64
C TYR A 311 11.16 3.79 12.01
N GLN A 312 11.70 2.90 12.84
CA GLN A 312 11.22 2.63 14.18
C GLN A 312 12.22 3.04 15.27
N GLY A 313 13.50 3.07 14.98
CA GLY A 313 14.57 3.43 15.91
C GLY A 313 15.91 2.84 15.53
N LEU A 314 16.99 3.36 16.13
CA LEU A 314 18.29 2.71 16.11
C LEU A 314 18.30 1.47 17.01
N ARG A 315 19.11 0.48 16.63
CA ARG A 315 19.37 -0.76 17.39
C ARG A 315 20.84 -0.81 17.70
N ASP A 316 21.18 -0.40 18.90
CA ASP A 316 22.55 -0.41 19.45
C ASP A 316 22.95 -1.77 20.07
N ASP A 317 21.96 -2.66 20.19
CA ASP A 317 22.11 -4.04 20.67
C ASP A 317 22.44 -5.06 19.57
N LYS A 318 22.54 -4.62 18.29
CA LYS A 318 22.79 -5.50 17.12
C LYS A 318 24.10 -5.17 16.42
N ASP A 319 24.88 -6.22 16.10
CA ASP A 319 26.02 -6.09 15.20
C ASP A 319 25.52 -5.95 13.75
N ALA A 320 25.96 -4.92 13.06
CA ALA A 320 25.58 -4.68 11.67
C ALA A 320 25.89 -5.87 10.74
N ARG A 321 26.97 -6.59 10.99
CA ARG A 321 27.40 -7.74 10.19
C ARG A 321 26.50 -8.98 10.33
N GLU A 322 25.68 -9.02 11.38
CA GLU A 322 24.72 -10.11 11.60
C GLU A 322 23.35 -9.83 11.01
N VAL A 323 23.15 -8.64 10.43
CA VAL A 323 21.88 -8.23 9.84
C VAL A 323 21.73 -8.85 8.45
N VAL A 324 20.93 -9.90 8.36
CA VAL A 324 20.59 -10.62 7.12
C VAL A 324 19.08 -10.47 6.82
N ARG A 325 18.68 -10.80 5.61
CA ARG A 325 17.26 -10.77 5.24
C ARG A 325 16.51 -11.88 5.96
N GLU A 326 15.48 -11.48 6.72
CA GLU A 326 14.51 -12.42 7.31
C GLU A 326 13.48 -12.87 6.24
N GLN A 327 13.05 -14.12 6.33
CA GLN A 327 12.11 -14.75 5.37
C GLN A 327 10.66 -14.29 5.56
#